data_8f365a2f4a8b9554f138eaa0e98a2480
#
_entry.id   8f365a2f4a8b9554f138eaa0e98a2480
#
_cell.length_a   1.000
_cell.length_b   1.000
_cell.length_c   1.000
_cell.angle_alpha   90.00
_cell.angle_beta   90.00
_cell.angle_gamma   90.00
#
_symmetry.space_group_name_H-M   'P 1'
#
loop_
_entity.id
_entity.type
_entity.pdbx_description
1 polymer ?
#
loop_
_entity_poly.entity_id
_entity_poly.type
_entity_poly.pdbx_seq_one_letter_code
_entity_poly.pdbx_strand_id
1 'polypeptide(L)'
;MMKKAQIVIGLGFGDEGKGITTDFLASQNQNSVVIRFSGGQQAAHTVMIDDLKHIHSSFASGALRGLPSYFAEHCTIHPEFLLNEREELKAKNGNIELHIHPLAKVTTPFDVWQNRTSSKNLEHGTCGKGVGATMKRNESPYKLFAIDLIAPREMLIEKLKGIAYYYGLMEEDQIEKELKSFLEAIDQIDWKIDGYNYLKSFENLIFEGSQGILLDMDHGVFPNVTYAHTTSKNAYEICKQLKINEIEMYYVTRSYGTRHGNGWMSNEKEMILKNNEEETCTFNEYQKELRFGNLDYKLLNYALKLDAAYTLSTKKNLVVTCLDQIDEEFKIDELEVKFDTIYGSYSPYAKDFKKLF
;
A
#
# COMPACT_ATOMS: atom_id res chain seq x y z
N MET A 1 -20.26 20.79 4.44
CA MET A 1 -19.39 20.30 5.53
C MET A 1 -17.94 20.49 5.11
N MET A 2 -17.06 20.88 6.03
CA MET A 2 -15.61 20.91 5.76
C MET A 2 -15.13 19.46 5.64
N LYS A 3 -14.39 19.16 4.57
CA LYS A 3 -13.82 17.82 4.34
C LYS A 3 -12.40 17.80 4.87
N LYS A 4 -12.07 16.72 5.55
CA LYS A 4 -10.77 16.48 6.12
C LYS A 4 -10.07 15.31 5.41
N ALA A 5 -8.78 15.46 5.12
CA ALA A 5 -7.93 14.41 4.64
C ALA A 5 -6.87 14.05 5.68
N GLN A 6 -6.66 12.77 5.90
CA GLN A 6 -5.63 12.22 6.78
C GLN A 6 -4.74 11.31 5.93
N ILE A 7 -3.46 11.66 5.78
CA ILE A 7 -2.53 10.97 4.88
C ILE A 7 -1.51 10.20 5.69
N VAL A 8 -1.50 8.88 5.54
CA VAL A 8 -0.61 7.94 6.26
C VAL A 8 0.50 7.48 5.33
N ILE A 9 1.75 7.79 5.64
CA ILE A 9 2.93 7.36 4.89
C ILE A 9 4.05 6.87 5.80
N GLY A 10 4.84 5.90 5.31
CA GLY A 10 5.96 5.32 6.04
C GLY A 10 7.27 6.07 5.75
N LEU A 11 8.08 6.31 6.77
CA LEU A 11 9.36 7.03 6.66
C LEU A 11 10.55 6.15 6.27
N GLY A 12 10.41 4.83 6.30
CA GLY A 12 11.48 3.86 6.06
C GLY A 12 11.38 3.14 4.72
N PHE A 13 11.67 1.84 4.75
CA PHE A 13 11.64 0.93 3.60
C PHE A 13 10.37 0.05 3.54
N GLY A 14 9.27 0.44 4.18
CA GLY A 14 8.06 -0.35 4.36
C GLY A 14 7.99 -1.00 5.74
N ASP A 15 6.85 -1.64 6.02
CA ASP A 15 6.57 -2.35 7.26
C ASP A 15 6.60 -1.49 8.54
N GLU A 16 6.37 -0.16 8.40
CA GLU A 16 6.40 0.78 9.52
C GLU A 16 5.14 0.75 10.40
N GLY A 17 4.06 0.05 9.98
CA GLY A 17 2.80 0.02 10.70
C GLY A 17 1.74 0.97 10.15
N LYS A 18 1.75 1.22 8.83
CA LYS A 18 0.71 2.04 8.15
C LYS A 18 -0.70 1.45 8.31
N GLY A 19 -0.83 0.12 8.27
CA GLY A 19 -2.12 -0.56 8.44
C GLY A 19 -2.75 -0.29 9.79
N ILE A 20 -2.02 -0.49 10.89
CA ILE A 20 -2.51 -0.22 12.24
C ILE A 20 -2.78 1.28 12.45
N THR A 21 -1.98 2.17 11.85
CA THR A 21 -2.21 3.62 11.91
C THR A 21 -3.50 3.99 11.16
N THR A 22 -3.74 3.40 10.00
CA THR A 22 -4.97 3.58 9.24
C THR A 22 -6.18 3.05 10.02
N ASP A 23 -6.06 1.89 10.65
CA ASP A 23 -7.07 1.29 11.52
C ASP A 23 -7.39 2.19 12.73
N PHE A 24 -6.35 2.79 13.35
CA PHE A 24 -6.52 3.77 14.42
C PHE A 24 -7.35 4.98 13.96
N LEU A 25 -7.06 5.54 12.80
CA LEU A 25 -7.82 6.66 12.24
C LEU A 25 -9.25 6.24 11.86
N ALA A 26 -9.41 5.06 11.28
CA ALA A 26 -10.71 4.48 10.93
C ALA A 26 -11.59 4.28 12.15
N SER A 27 -11.02 3.91 13.30
CA SER A 27 -11.76 3.71 14.55
C SER A 27 -12.38 5.00 15.11
N GLN A 28 -11.82 6.16 14.74
CA GLN A 28 -12.25 7.47 15.25
C GLN A 28 -13.28 8.18 14.35
N ASN A 29 -13.45 7.72 13.11
CA ASN A 29 -14.19 8.45 12.08
C ASN A 29 -15.15 7.51 11.33
N GLN A 30 -16.43 7.51 11.67
CA GLN A 30 -17.43 6.62 11.06
C GLN A 30 -17.83 6.97 9.62
N ASN A 31 -17.92 8.27 9.28
CA ASN A 31 -18.28 8.73 7.93
C ASN A 31 -17.01 8.92 7.09
N SER A 32 -16.28 7.84 6.88
CA SER A 32 -14.97 7.84 6.22
C SER A 32 -14.89 6.82 5.10
N VAL A 33 -13.95 7.05 4.20
CA VAL A 33 -13.48 6.09 3.20
C VAL A 33 -11.97 5.97 3.31
N VAL A 34 -11.44 4.75 3.17
CA VAL A 34 -9.99 4.54 3.12
C VAL A 34 -9.53 4.43 1.67
N ILE A 35 -8.57 5.26 1.29
CA ILE A 35 -8.11 5.45 -0.08
C ILE A 35 -6.68 4.91 -0.21
N ARG A 36 -6.48 3.86 -0.99
CA ARG A 36 -5.16 3.45 -1.47
C ARG A 36 -4.78 4.39 -2.62
N PHE A 37 -3.65 5.06 -2.52
CA PHE A 37 -3.24 6.07 -3.50
C PHE A 37 -1.90 5.75 -4.19
N SER A 38 -1.30 4.61 -3.87
CA SER A 38 -0.06 4.11 -4.49
C SER A 38 0.07 2.61 -4.34
N GLY A 39 0.93 1.98 -5.16
CA GLY A 39 1.18 0.55 -5.11
C GLY A 39 -0.03 -0.29 -5.54
N GLY A 40 -0.18 -1.45 -4.96
CA GLY A 40 -1.25 -2.40 -5.27
C GLY A 40 -1.19 -3.60 -4.33
N GLN A 41 -1.51 -4.78 -4.85
CA GLN A 41 -1.59 -6.04 -4.10
C GLN A 41 -0.28 -6.52 -3.45
N GLN A 42 0.85 -5.86 -3.70
CA GLN A 42 2.11 -6.14 -3.01
C GLN A 42 2.21 -5.47 -1.63
N ALA A 43 1.41 -4.43 -1.39
CA ALA A 43 1.41 -3.74 -0.11
C ALA A 43 0.38 -4.38 0.82
N ALA A 44 0.84 -5.30 1.64
CA ALA A 44 0.05 -6.04 2.61
C ALA A 44 0.11 -5.38 3.97
N HIS A 45 -1.05 -5.01 4.53
CA HIS A 45 -1.16 -4.35 5.82
C HIS A 45 -1.97 -5.20 6.79
N THR A 46 -1.33 -5.63 7.87
CA THR A 46 -1.99 -6.42 8.91
C THR A 46 -2.78 -5.50 9.85
N VAL A 47 -4.04 -5.86 10.10
CA VAL A 47 -4.92 -5.23 11.09
C VAL A 47 -5.43 -6.29 12.04
N MET A 48 -5.40 -5.97 13.34
CA MET A 48 -5.93 -6.81 14.41
C MET A 48 -6.99 -6.04 15.19
N ILE A 49 -8.19 -6.62 15.27
CA ILE A 49 -9.31 -6.11 16.06
C ILE A 49 -9.84 -7.26 16.92
N ASP A 50 -9.63 -7.16 18.22
CA ASP A 50 -9.92 -8.24 19.16
C ASP A 50 -9.30 -9.58 18.69
N ASP A 51 -10.09 -10.62 18.45
CA ASP A 51 -9.59 -11.92 17.98
C ASP A 51 -9.51 -12.03 16.45
N LEU A 52 -9.86 -10.97 15.73
CA LEU A 52 -9.82 -10.96 14.26
C LEU A 52 -8.48 -10.42 13.78
N LYS A 53 -7.83 -11.17 12.90
CA LYS A 53 -6.62 -10.76 12.17
C LYS A 53 -6.90 -10.82 10.67
N HIS A 54 -6.57 -9.74 9.94
CA HIS A 54 -6.67 -9.70 8.49
C HIS A 54 -5.46 -8.99 7.87
N ILE A 55 -5.04 -9.49 6.70
CA ILE A 55 -3.96 -8.90 5.91
C ILE A 55 -4.59 -8.24 4.70
N HIS A 56 -4.66 -6.91 4.72
CA HIS A 56 -5.23 -6.10 3.66
C HIS A 56 -4.23 -5.88 2.53
N SER A 57 -4.53 -6.32 1.32
CA SER A 57 -3.73 -6.08 0.12
C SER A 57 -4.55 -5.59 -1.08
N SER A 58 -5.78 -6.11 -1.25
CA SER A 58 -6.73 -5.73 -2.28
C SER A 58 -7.93 -4.93 -1.73
N PHE A 59 -7.99 -4.78 -0.40
CA PHE A 59 -8.87 -3.86 0.31
C PHE A 59 -8.03 -2.97 1.23
N ALA A 60 -8.56 -1.83 1.63
CA ALA A 60 -7.88 -0.92 2.53
C ALA A 60 -8.07 -1.32 4.00
N SER A 61 -7.16 -0.89 4.87
CA SER A 61 -7.09 -1.31 6.29
C SER A 61 -8.29 -0.89 7.15
N GLY A 62 -9.21 -0.08 6.64
CA GLY A 62 -10.48 0.25 7.30
C GLY A 62 -11.61 -0.76 7.04
N ALA A 63 -11.44 -1.71 6.10
CA ALA A 63 -12.50 -2.63 5.71
C ALA A 63 -12.95 -3.56 6.84
N LEU A 64 -12.04 -3.99 7.72
CA LEU A 64 -12.40 -4.79 8.91
C LEU A 64 -13.24 -4.01 9.92
N ARG A 65 -13.19 -2.66 9.91
CA ARG A 65 -14.06 -1.76 10.70
C ARG A 65 -15.35 -1.34 10.01
N GLY A 66 -15.63 -1.90 8.84
CA GLY A 66 -16.86 -1.57 8.11
C GLY A 66 -16.75 -0.35 7.18
N LEU A 67 -15.56 0.25 6.99
CA LEU A 67 -15.38 1.36 6.06
C LEU A 67 -15.19 0.87 4.62
N PRO A 68 -15.75 1.59 3.62
CA PRO A 68 -15.50 1.28 2.22
C PRO A 68 -14.05 1.58 1.83
N SER A 69 -13.58 0.86 0.82
CA SER A 69 -12.26 1.01 0.22
C SER A 69 -12.34 1.73 -1.12
N TYR A 70 -11.35 2.56 -1.43
CA TYR A 70 -11.20 3.19 -2.73
C TYR A 70 -9.77 3.03 -3.25
N PHE A 71 -9.60 2.57 -4.49
CA PHE A 71 -8.30 2.48 -5.16
C PHE A 71 -8.17 3.58 -6.21
N ALA A 72 -7.20 4.49 -6.00
CA ALA A 72 -6.95 5.63 -6.88
C ALA A 72 -6.27 5.21 -8.20
N GLU A 73 -6.21 6.13 -9.17
CA GLU A 73 -5.60 5.91 -10.51
C GLU A 73 -4.14 5.46 -10.47
N HIS A 74 -3.44 5.75 -9.38
CA HIS A 74 -2.03 5.39 -9.21
C HIS A 74 -1.81 3.96 -8.72
N CYS A 75 -2.88 3.24 -8.39
CA CYS A 75 -2.83 1.87 -7.89
C CYS A 75 -2.86 0.83 -9.01
N THR A 76 -2.45 -0.39 -8.64
CA THR A 76 -2.70 -1.60 -9.43
C THR A 76 -3.69 -2.51 -8.69
N ILE A 77 -4.51 -3.24 -9.45
CA ILE A 77 -5.45 -4.24 -8.94
C ILE A 77 -5.23 -5.57 -9.67
N HIS A 78 -5.51 -6.69 -9.00
CA HIS A 78 -5.52 -8.02 -9.61
C HIS A 78 -6.84 -8.71 -9.28
N PRO A 79 -7.69 -9.02 -10.26
CA PRO A 79 -9.01 -9.60 -10.04
C PRO A 79 -9.04 -10.85 -9.16
N GLU A 80 -8.14 -11.81 -9.38
CA GLU A 80 -8.11 -13.05 -8.59
C GLU A 80 -7.71 -12.80 -7.14
N PHE A 81 -6.71 -11.93 -6.88
CA PHE A 81 -6.30 -11.60 -5.52
C PHE A 81 -7.39 -10.81 -4.78
N LEU A 82 -8.09 -9.94 -5.51
CA LEU A 82 -9.22 -9.19 -4.97
C LEU A 82 -10.37 -10.14 -4.60
N LEU A 83 -10.70 -11.08 -5.48
CA LEU A 83 -11.75 -12.07 -5.23
C LEU A 83 -11.44 -12.91 -3.98
N ASN A 84 -10.22 -13.41 -3.85
CA ASN A 84 -9.80 -14.21 -2.71
C ASN A 84 -9.90 -13.42 -1.39
N GLU A 85 -9.37 -12.21 -1.34
CA GLU A 85 -9.42 -11.37 -0.13
C GLU A 85 -10.85 -10.95 0.20
N ARG A 86 -11.72 -10.73 -0.81
CA ARG A 86 -13.14 -10.45 -0.61
C ARG A 86 -13.83 -11.56 0.17
N GLU A 87 -13.59 -12.83 -0.19
CA GLU A 87 -14.19 -13.96 0.51
C GLU A 87 -13.65 -14.12 1.94
N GLU A 88 -12.37 -13.85 2.16
CA GLU A 88 -11.79 -13.81 3.51
C GLU A 88 -12.41 -12.71 4.38
N LEU A 89 -12.60 -11.50 3.83
CA LEU A 89 -13.24 -10.38 4.53
C LEU A 89 -14.69 -10.67 4.86
N LYS A 90 -15.46 -11.25 3.92
CA LYS A 90 -16.84 -11.70 4.16
C LYS A 90 -16.93 -12.67 5.33
N ALA A 91 -16.03 -13.65 5.40
CA ALA A 91 -15.99 -14.62 6.49
C ALA A 91 -15.73 -13.96 7.86
N LYS A 92 -15.13 -12.78 7.88
CA LYS A 92 -14.85 -11.97 9.08
C LYS A 92 -15.85 -10.83 9.28
N ASN A 93 -16.95 -10.79 8.53
CA ASN A 93 -17.93 -9.70 8.54
C ASN A 93 -17.33 -8.31 8.25
N GLY A 94 -16.22 -8.25 7.53
CA GLY A 94 -15.63 -7.00 7.06
C GLY A 94 -16.41 -6.38 5.89
N ASN A 95 -16.22 -5.10 5.65
CA ASN A 95 -16.84 -4.41 4.52
C ASN A 95 -16.11 -4.77 3.22
N ILE A 96 -16.87 -5.28 2.24
CA ILE A 96 -16.38 -5.65 0.91
C ILE A 96 -16.70 -4.60 -0.15
N GLU A 97 -17.18 -3.41 0.27
CA GLU A 97 -17.42 -2.30 -0.65
C GLU A 97 -16.09 -1.72 -1.13
N LEU A 98 -15.83 -1.89 -2.43
CA LEU A 98 -14.63 -1.40 -3.08
C LEU A 98 -15.01 -0.62 -4.33
N HIS A 99 -14.59 0.64 -4.37
CA HIS A 99 -14.65 1.50 -5.55
C HIS A 99 -13.26 1.69 -6.13
N ILE A 100 -13.17 1.72 -7.45
CA ILE A 100 -11.89 1.75 -8.15
C ILE A 100 -11.92 2.88 -9.19
N HIS A 101 -10.87 3.70 -9.21
CA HIS A 101 -10.73 4.74 -10.22
C HIS A 101 -10.63 4.10 -11.63
N PRO A 102 -11.32 4.64 -12.65
CA PRO A 102 -11.31 4.10 -14.01
C PRO A 102 -9.91 3.85 -14.59
N LEU A 103 -8.92 4.67 -14.21
CA LEU A 103 -7.53 4.60 -14.68
C LEU A 103 -6.59 3.83 -13.73
N ALA A 104 -7.09 3.17 -12.69
CA ALA A 104 -6.28 2.21 -11.94
C ALA A 104 -5.82 1.09 -12.88
N LYS A 105 -4.57 0.64 -12.73
CA LYS A 105 -3.98 -0.31 -13.67
C LYS A 105 -4.34 -1.73 -13.27
N VAL A 106 -4.59 -2.59 -14.26
CA VAL A 106 -4.91 -3.99 -14.02
C VAL A 106 -3.67 -4.84 -14.22
N THR A 107 -3.29 -5.56 -13.18
CA THR A 107 -2.27 -6.60 -13.23
C THR A 107 -2.89 -7.86 -13.83
N THR A 108 -2.23 -8.47 -14.81
CA THR A 108 -2.66 -9.69 -15.47
C THR A 108 -1.81 -10.89 -14.99
N PRO A 109 -2.25 -12.14 -15.24
CA PRO A 109 -1.41 -13.32 -14.99
C PRO A 109 -0.04 -13.25 -15.67
N PHE A 110 0.02 -12.62 -16.85
CA PHE A 110 1.27 -12.43 -17.61
C PHE A 110 2.23 -11.46 -16.93
N ASP A 111 1.73 -10.41 -16.28
CA ASP A 111 2.55 -9.50 -15.47
C ASP A 111 3.15 -10.25 -14.26
N VAL A 112 2.37 -11.12 -13.63
CA VAL A 112 2.82 -11.96 -12.50
C VAL A 112 3.87 -12.96 -12.98
N TRP A 113 3.61 -13.64 -14.11
CA TRP A 113 4.56 -14.57 -14.71
C TRP A 113 5.89 -13.88 -15.04
N GLN A 114 5.85 -12.76 -15.74
CA GLN A 114 7.03 -11.96 -16.06
C GLN A 114 7.81 -11.52 -14.81
N ASN A 115 7.11 -11.15 -13.75
CA ASN A 115 7.74 -10.74 -12.50
C ASN A 115 8.50 -11.89 -11.84
N ARG A 116 7.97 -13.12 -11.89
CA ARG A 116 8.53 -14.31 -11.25
C ARG A 116 9.64 -14.99 -12.07
N THR A 117 9.66 -14.82 -13.39
CA THR A 117 10.60 -15.50 -14.28
C THR A 117 11.78 -14.64 -14.71
N SER A 118 11.68 -13.31 -14.62
CA SER A 118 12.75 -12.40 -15.00
C SER A 118 13.91 -12.43 -14.00
N SER A 119 15.12 -12.76 -14.46
CA SER A 119 16.34 -12.75 -13.64
C SER A 119 16.58 -11.40 -12.95
N LYS A 120 16.35 -10.28 -13.65
CA LYS A 120 16.46 -8.92 -13.09
C LYS A 120 15.51 -8.68 -11.92
N ASN A 121 14.29 -9.21 -12.00
CA ASN A 121 13.31 -9.07 -10.91
C ASN A 121 13.67 -9.94 -9.71
N LEU A 122 14.22 -11.12 -9.94
CA LEU A 122 14.73 -12.01 -8.87
C LEU A 122 15.94 -11.39 -8.17
N GLU A 123 16.87 -10.79 -8.91
CA GLU A 123 18.00 -10.04 -8.32
C GLU A 123 17.54 -8.80 -7.54
N HIS A 124 16.47 -8.12 -8.00
CA HIS A 124 15.90 -6.98 -7.31
C HIS A 124 15.20 -7.36 -5.98
N GLY A 125 14.72 -8.60 -5.85
CA GLY A 125 13.99 -9.07 -4.67
C GLY A 125 12.56 -8.52 -4.59
N THR A 126 11.81 -8.67 -5.69
CA THR A 126 10.39 -8.25 -5.74
C THR A 126 9.49 -9.26 -5.01
N CYS A 127 8.28 -8.85 -4.61
CA CYS A 127 7.33 -9.75 -3.93
C CYS A 127 6.63 -10.78 -4.83
N GLY A 128 6.95 -10.83 -6.13
CA GLY A 128 6.34 -11.78 -7.08
C GLY A 128 4.87 -11.52 -7.43
N LYS A 129 4.32 -10.34 -7.13
CA LYS A 129 2.91 -9.99 -7.35
C LYS A 129 2.62 -9.27 -8.69
N GLY A 130 3.64 -9.01 -9.52
CA GLY A 130 3.49 -8.43 -10.85
C GLY A 130 3.34 -6.90 -10.93
N VAL A 131 3.32 -6.19 -9.81
CA VAL A 131 3.04 -4.73 -9.78
C VAL A 131 4.04 -3.93 -10.63
N GLY A 132 5.35 -4.15 -10.47
CA GLY A 132 6.38 -3.47 -11.26
C GLY A 132 6.26 -3.78 -12.77
N ALA A 133 5.95 -5.01 -13.14
CA ALA A 133 5.72 -5.43 -14.53
C ALA A 133 4.48 -4.72 -15.11
N THR A 134 3.38 -4.66 -14.33
CA THR A 134 2.16 -3.92 -14.70
C THR A 134 2.43 -2.44 -14.97
N MET A 135 3.14 -1.79 -14.06
CA MET A 135 3.47 -0.37 -14.20
C MET A 135 4.29 -0.12 -15.46
N LYS A 136 5.37 -0.91 -15.66
CA LYS A 136 6.23 -0.81 -16.85
C LYS A 136 5.48 -1.12 -18.15
N ARG A 137 4.62 -2.14 -18.18
CA ARG A 137 3.78 -2.45 -19.35
C ARG A 137 2.84 -1.29 -19.68
N ASN A 138 2.26 -0.64 -18.69
CA ASN A 138 1.35 0.49 -18.90
C ASN A 138 2.08 1.77 -19.41
N GLU A 139 3.41 1.83 -19.43
CA GLU A 139 4.18 2.84 -20.16
C GLU A 139 4.21 2.58 -21.67
N SER A 140 3.93 1.35 -22.11
CA SER A 140 3.84 0.92 -23.51
C SER A 140 2.41 1.07 -24.06
N PRO A 141 2.16 0.79 -25.36
CA PRO A 141 0.80 0.74 -25.92
C PRO A 141 -0.11 -0.35 -25.34
N TYR A 142 0.42 -1.35 -24.66
CA TYR A 142 -0.34 -2.51 -24.13
C TYR A 142 -0.94 -2.23 -22.74
N LYS A 143 -1.68 -1.12 -22.65
CA LYS A 143 -2.31 -0.65 -21.41
C LYS A 143 -3.57 -1.45 -21.07
N LEU A 144 -3.80 -1.65 -19.78
CA LEU A 144 -5.06 -2.19 -19.27
C LEU A 144 -5.42 -1.46 -17.98
N PHE A 145 -6.62 -0.89 -17.97
CA PHE A 145 -7.15 -0.11 -16.85
C PHE A 145 -8.41 -0.75 -16.27
N ALA A 146 -8.81 -0.36 -15.07
CA ALA A 146 -10.01 -0.86 -14.40
C ALA A 146 -11.27 -0.70 -15.26
N ILE A 147 -11.41 0.42 -16.01
CA ILE A 147 -12.55 0.64 -16.91
C ILE A 147 -12.66 -0.44 -17.99
N ASP A 148 -11.56 -1.08 -18.38
CA ASP A 148 -11.54 -2.12 -19.39
C ASP A 148 -12.20 -3.43 -18.90
N LEU A 149 -12.29 -3.63 -17.57
CA LEU A 149 -12.91 -4.82 -16.98
C LEU A 149 -14.43 -4.88 -17.20
N ILE A 150 -15.05 -3.74 -17.46
CA ILE A 150 -16.49 -3.64 -17.78
C ILE A 150 -16.73 -3.37 -19.28
N ALA A 151 -15.70 -3.46 -20.10
CA ALA A 151 -15.81 -3.34 -21.56
C ALA A 151 -16.48 -4.59 -22.18
N PRO A 152 -16.93 -4.53 -23.44
CA PRO A 152 -17.39 -5.73 -24.17
C PRO A 152 -16.36 -6.86 -24.09
N ARG A 153 -16.83 -8.08 -23.84
CA ARG A 153 -15.96 -9.23 -23.55
C ARG A 153 -14.90 -9.49 -24.61
N GLU A 154 -15.28 -9.40 -25.85
CA GLU A 154 -14.39 -9.62 -27.01
C GLU A 154 -13.25 -8.59 -27.01
N MET A 155 -13.55 -7.32 -26.72
CA MET A 155 -12.55 -6.25 -26.63
C MET A 155 -11.58 -6.49 -25.48
N LEU A 156 -12.06 -6.94 -24.32
CA LEU A 156 -11.21 -7.28 -23.18
C LEU A 156 -10.27 -8.43 -23.53
N ILE A 157 -10.80 -9.51 -24.15
CA ILE A 157 -10.00 -10.68 -24.58
C ILE A 157 -8.90 -10.25 -25.57
N GLU A 158 -9.22 -9.43 -26.56
CA GLU A 158 -8.23 -8.94 -27.52
C GLU A 158 -7.11 -8.13 -26.82
N LYS A 159 -7.45 -7.28 -25.88
CA LYS A 159 -6.43 -6.56 -25.08
C LYS A 159 -5.54 -7.53 -24.29
N LEU A 160 -6.13 -8.55 -23.66
CA LEU A 160 -5.40 -9.55 -22.89
C LEU A 160 -4.49 -10.42 -23.77
N LYS A 161 -4.96 -10.83 -24.95
CA LYS A 161 -4.10 -11.51 -25.96
C LYS A 161 -2.94 -10.62 -26.40
N GLY A 162 -3.20 -9.34 -26.67
CA GLY A 162 -2.15 -8.37 -26.97
C GLY A 162 -1.09 -8.26 -25.86
N ILE A 163 -1.49 -8.32 -24.59
CA ILE A 163 -0.56 -8.32 -23.46
C ILE A 163 0.26 -9.62 -23.40
N ALA A 164 -0.36 -10.78 -23.67
CA ALA A 164 0.35 -12.05 -23.75
C ALA A 164 1.47 -11.99 -24.84
N TYR A 165 1.13 -11.50 -26.01
CA TYR A 165 2.10 -11.30 -27.12
C TYR A 165 3.20 -10.30 -26.78
N TYR A 166 2.90 -9.22 -26.05
CA TYR A 166 3.91 -8.28 -25.54
C TYR A 166 4.97 -8.98 -24.68
N TYR A 167 4.59 -10.02 -23.93
CA TYR A 167 5.50 -10.84 -23.12
C TYR A 167 6.10 -12.03 -23.89
N GLY A 168 5.83 -12.17 -25.18
CA GLY A 168 6.39 -13.20 -26.05
C GLY A 168 5.65 -14.56 -26.00
N LEU A 169 4.45 -14.59 -25.42
CA LEU A 169 3.60 -15.77 -25.44
C LEU A 169 2.85 -15.84 -26.76
N MET A 170 2.99 -16.93 -27.52
CA MET A 170 2.44 -17.06 -28.87
C MET A 170 1.46 -18.23 -29.00
N GLU A 171 1.43 -19.16 -28.07
CA GLU A 171 0.57 -20.35 -28.11
C GLU A 171 -0.84 -20.01 -27.56
N GLU A 172 -1.86 -20.05 -28.41
CA GLU A 172 -3.22 -19.69 -28.03
C GLU A 172 -3.79 -20.56 -26.89
N ASP A 173 -3.57 -21.85 -26.92
CA ASP A 173 -4.03 -22.78 -25.87
C ASP A 173 -3.44 -22.42 -24.49
N GLN A 174 -2.17 -22.01 -24.46
CA GLN A 174 -1.53 -21.57 -23.22
C GLN A 174 -2.13 -20.25 -22.74
N ILE A 175 -2.31 -19.29 -23.66
CA ILE A 175 -2.92 -17.99 -23.34
C ILE A 175 -4.33 -18.18 -22.78
N GLU A 176 -5.17 -19.00 -23.44
CA GLU A 176 -6.53 -19.26 -22.99
C GLU A 176 -6.58 -19.93 -21.61
N LYS A 177 -5.68 -20.87 -21.35
CA LYS A 177 -5.55 -21.53 -20.05
C LYS A 177 -5.22 -20.54 -18.94
N GLU A 178 -4.24 -19.66 -19.16
CA GLU A 178 -3.82 -18.64 -18.17
C GLU A 178 -4.92 -17.57 -17.95
N LEU A 179 -5.71 -17.28 -18.98
CA LEU A 179 -6.79 -16.29 -18.88
C LEU A 179 -8.07 -16.86 -18.25
N LYS A 180 -8.26 -18.17 -18.20
CA LYS A 180 -9.52 -18.77 -17.75
C LYS A 180 -9.90 -18.33 -16.34
N SER A 181 -9.06 -18.60 -15.36
CA SER A 181 -9.32 -18.20 -13.94
C SER A 181 -9.41 -16.69 -13.76
N PHE A 182 -8.58 -15.95 -14.49
CA PHE A 182 -8.59 -14.49 -14.48
C PHE A 182 -9.92 -13.90 -14.98
N LEU A 183 -10.43 -14.42 -16.09
CA LEU A 183 -11.71 -14.01 -16.66
C LEU A 183 -12.90 -14.46 -15.79
N GLU A 184 -12.83 -15.66 -15.18
CA GLU A 184 -13.83 -16.14 -14.21
C GLU A 184 -13.85 -15.25 -12.95
N ALA A 185 -12.69 -14.77 -12.49
CA ALA A 185 -12.62 -13.84 -11.37
C ALA A 185 -13.24 -12.47 -11.72
N ILE A 186 -13.02 -11.98 -12.94
CA ILE A 186 -13.64 -10.73 -13.42
C ILE A 186 -15.17 -10.86 -13.40
N ASP A 187 -15.71 -11.97 -13.85
CA ASP A 187 -17.16 -12.20 -13.93
C ASP A 187 -17.84 -12.32 -12.55
N GLN A 188 -17.09 -12.69 -11.51
CA GLN A 188 -17.60 -12.84 -10.14
C GLN A 188 -17.57 -11.55 -9.30
N ILE A 189 -16.99 -10.47 -9.83
CA ILE A 189 -16.86 -9.21 -9.12
C ILE A 189 -17.87 -8.19 -9.68
N ASP A 190 -18.66 -7.60 -8.80
CA ASP A 190 -19.46 -6.41 -9.11
C ASP A 190 -18.53 -5.18 -9.12
N TRP A 191 -18.08 -4.81 -10.31
CA TRP A 191 -17.10 -3.73 -10.51
C TRP A 191 -17.74 -2.35 -10.31
N LYS A 192 -17.40 -1.68 -9.21
CA LYS A 192 -17.75 -0.28 -8.97
C LYS A 192 -16.60 0.62 -9.48
N ILE A 193 -16.73 1.07 -10.71
CA ILE A 193 -15.73 1.90 -11.38
C ILE A 193 -16.16 3.35 -11.30
N ASP A 194 -15.58 4.11 -10.38
CA ASP A 194 -15.97 5.47 -10.06
C ASP A 194 -14.78 6.42 -10.02
N GLY A 195 -14.96 7.61 -10.60
CA GLY A 195 -14.00 8.69 -10.46
C GLY A 195 -14.04 9.32 -9.04
N TYR A 196 -13.19 10.31 -8.81
CA TYR A 196 -13.07 10.97 -7.48
C TYR A 196 -14.36 11.66 -7.00
N ASN A 197 -15.41 11.77 -7.82
CA ASN A 197 -16.70 12.30 -7.38
C ASN A 197 -17.33 11.43 -6.29
N TYR A 198 -17.10 10.11 -6.29
CA TYR A 198 -17.56 9.21 -5.22
C TYR A 198 -17.03 9.66 -3.85
N LEU A 199 -15.79 10.10 -3.77
CA LEU A 199 -15.16 10.57 -2.53
C LEU A 199 -15.81 11.83 -1.94
N LYS A 200 -16.62 12.55 -2.73
CA LYS A 200 -17.34 13.74 -2.25
C LYS A 200 -18.48 13.42 -1.28
N SER A 201 -18.91 12.17 -1.18
CA SER A 201 -19.96 11.72 -0.25
C SER A 201 -19.46 11.57 1.20
N PHE A 202 -18.15 11.54 1.43
CA PHE A 202 -17.56 11.33 2.75
C PHE A 202 -17.06 12.63 3.38
N GLU A 203 -17.10 12.70 4.71
CA GLU A 203 -16.56 13.82 5.49
C GLU A 203 -15.06 13.68 5.72
N ASN A 204 -14.59 12.44 5.96
CA ASN A 204 -13.19 12.13 6.22
C ASN A 204 -12.63 11.20 5.15
N LEU A 205 -11.51 11.58 4.58
CA LEU A 205 -10.76 10.80 3.62
C LEU A 205 -9.45 10.35 4.26
N ILE A 206 -9.29 9.03 4.46
CA ILE A 206 -8.08 8.45 5.03
C ILE A 206 -7.25 7.88 3.88
N PHE A 207 -6.12 8.49 3.58
CA PHE A 207 -5.20 8.06 2.54
C PHE A 207 -4.16 7.10 3.11
N GLU A 208 -4.14 5.88 2.61
CA GLU A 208 -3.25 4.81 3.04
C GLU A 208 -2.15 4.58 2.01
N GLY A 209 -0.90 4.91 2.39
CA GLY A 209 0.29 4.66 1.58
C GLY A 209 0.67 3.18 1.50
N SER A 210 1.39 2.78 0.47
CA SER A 210 1.75 1.38 0.22
C SER A 210 3.05 0.95 0.91
N GLN A 211 4.14 1.66 0.67
CA GLN A 211 5.48 1.37 1.17
C GLN A 211 6.08 2.60 1.86
N GLY A 212 7.36 2.54 2.23
CA GLY A 212 8.05 3.66 2.83
C GLY A 212 8.69 4.59 1.79
N ILE A 213 8.93 5.84 2.17
CA ILE A 213 9.50 6.89 1.30
C ILE A 213 10.86 6.49 0.73
N LEU A 214 11.67 5.75 1.48
CA LEU A 214 13.00 5.32 1.03
C LEU A 214 12.95 4.26 -0.09
N LEU A 215 11.75 3.79 -0.48
CA LEU A 215 11.49 2.96 -1.65
C LEU A 215 10.82 3.72 -2.81
N ASP A 216 10.62 5.04 -2.71
CA ASP A 216 9.96 5.84 -3.75
C ASP A 216 10.68 5.72 -5.10
N MET A 217 9.90 5.67 -6.19
CA MET A 217 10.43 5.48 -7.54
C MET A 217 11.33 6.63 -8.03
N ASP A 218 11.17 7.83 -7.51
CA ASP A 218 11.96 9.02 -7.89
C ASP A 218 13.03 9.37 -6.85
N HIS A 219 12.78 9.06 -5.58
CA HIS A 219 13.55 9.59 -4.45
C HIS A 219 14.16 8.50 -3.56
N GLY A 220 13.81 7.23 -3.76
CA GLY A 220 14.24 6.13 -2.91
C GLY A 220 15.73 5.79 -3.03
N VAL A 221 16.16 4.79 -2.27
CA VAL A 221 17.53 4.29 -2.29
C VAL A 221 17.75 3.32 -3.45
N PHE A 222 18.15 3.88 -4.59
CA PHE A 222 18.38 3.13 -5.81
C PHE A 222 19.52 2.09 -5.68
N PRO A 223 19.48 0.98 -6.47
CA PRO A 223 18.49 0.64 -7.49
C PRO A 223 17.25 -0.08 -6.95
N ASN A 224 17.23 -0.47 -5.68
CA ASN A 224 16.18 -1.30 -5.08
C ASN A 224 15.02 -0.43 -4.56
N VAL A 225 14.22 0.09 -5.47
CA VAL A 225 13.02 0.92 -5.21
C VAL A 225 11.77 0.26 -5.76
N THR A 226 10.59 0.72 -5.35
CA THR A 226 9.31 0.27 -5.90
C THR A 226 8.92 1.12 -7.10
N TYR A 227 8.09 0.57 -7.99
CA TYR A 227 7.55 1.29 -9.16
C TYR A 227 6.30 2.10 -8.76
N ALA A 228 6.42 2.91 -7.70
CA ALA A 228 5.32 3.72 -7.19
C ALA A 228 5.86 4.97 -6.46
N HIS A 229 5.10 6.06 -6.51
CA HIS A 229 5.32 7.20 -5.61
C HIS A 229 4.81 6.85 -4.22
N THR A 230 5.71 6.81 -3.26
CA THR A 230 5.41 6.47 -1.86
C THR A 230 5.40 7.68 -0.93
N THR A 231 5.74 8.85 -1.46
CA THR A 231 5.53 10.16 -0.82
C THR A 231 4.05 10.54 -0.82
N SER A 232 3.70 11.63 -0.17
CA SER A 232 2.33 12.18 -0.14
C SER A 232 1.86 12.79 -1.48
N LYS A 233 2.70 12.87 -2.50
CA LYS A 233 2.46 13.49 -3.81
C LYS A 233 1.08 13.17 -4.39
N ASN A 234 0.80 11.88 -4.60
CA ASN A 234 -0.47 11.45 -5.22
C ASN A 234 -1.69 11.78 -4.36
N ALA A 235 -1.59 11.64 -3.04
CA ALA A 235 -2.67 11.99 -2.12
C ALA A 235 -2.98 13.48 -2.16
N TYR A 236 -1.94 14.31 -2.22
CA TYR A 236 -2.08 15.77 -2.39
C TYR A 236 -2.71 16.16 -3.71
N GLU A 237 -2.35 15.51 -4.82
CA GLU A 237 -2.97 15.74 -6.12
C GLU A 237 -4.47 15.44 -6.08
N ILE A 238 -4.87 14.36 -5.43
CA ILE A 238 -6.29 14.01 -5.21
C ILE A 238 -6.99 15.05 -4.33
N CYS A 239 -6.38 15.45 -3.21
CA CYS A 239 -6.91 16.49 -2.34
C CYS A 239 -7.12 17.81 -3.09
N LYS A 240 -6.18 18.21 -3.95
CA LYS A 240 -6.26 19.41 -4.79
C LYS A 240 -7.43 19.33 -5.78
N GLN A 241 -7.60 18.19 -6.45
CA GLN A 241 -8.73 17.97 -7.37
C GLN A 241 -10.08 18.03 -6.62
N LEU A 242 -10.15 17.53 -5.40
CA LEU A 242 -11.34 17.55 -4.55
C LEU A 242 -11.53 18.87 -3.80
N LYS A 243 -10.57 19.81 -3.89
CA LYS A 243 -10.54 21.10 -3.17
C LYS A 243 -10.60 20.93 -1.64
N ILE A 244 -9.88 19.95 -1.11
CA ILE A 244 -9.74 19.71 0.32
C ILE A 244 -8.55 20.52 0.83
N ASN A 245 -8.81 21.37 1.83
CA ASN A 245 -7.81 22.26 2.41
C ASN A 245 -7.37 21.84 3.83
N GLU A 246 -8.19 21.07 4.52
CA GLU A 246 -7.84 20.53 5.84
C GLU A 246 -7.16 19.18 5.66
N ILE A 247 -5.82 19.16 5.76
CA ILE A 247 -5.00 17.97 5.54
C ILE A 247 -4.12 17.75 6.77
N GLU A 248 -4.15 16.53 7.32
CA GLU A 248 -3.28 16.08 8.39
C GLU A 248 -2.37 14.96 7.88
N MET A 249 -1.07 15.12 8.13
CA MET A 249 -0.08 14.10 7.83
C MET A 249 0.14 13.19 9.02
N TYR A 250 0.24 11.89 8.77
CA TYR A 250 0.65 10.86 9.74
C TYR A 250 1.87 10.15 9.18
N TYR A 251 3.04 10.58 9.66
CA TYR A 251 4.32 9.97 9.35
C TYR A 251 4.54 8.78 10.27
N VAL A 252 4.80 7.61 9.70
CA VAL A 252 4.90 6.36 10.47
C VAL A 252 6.31 5.82 10.42
N THR A 253 6.85 5.43 11.56
CA THR A 253 8.12 4.70 11.71
C THR A 253 7.98 3.63 12.78
N ARG A 254 8.78 2.57 12.73
CA ARG A 254 9.00 1.69 13.90
C ARG A 254 10.01 2.35 14.84
N SER A 255 10.13 1.81 16.05
CA SER A 255 11.20 2.16 16.98
C SER A 255 12.59 1.64 16.54
N TYR A 256 12.64 0.78 15.52
CA TYR A 256 13.85 0.21 14.90
C TYR A 256 13.71 0.20 13.37
N GLY A 257 14.83 0.04 12.67
CA GLY A 257 14.85 -0.07 11.21
C GLY A 257 14.43 -1.44 10.73
N THR A 258 13.65 -1.49 9.64
CA THR A 258 13.29 -2.72 8.92
C THR A 258 13.47 -2.54 7.42
N ARG A 259 13.87 -3.60 6.73
CA ARG A 259 13.83 -3.68 5.27
C ARG A 259 13.56 -5.09 4.80
N HIS A 260 12.56 -5.27 3.96
CA HIS A 260 12.30 -6.52 3.26
C HIS A 260 12.94 -6.47 1.87
N GLY A 261 13.49 -7.60 1.42
CA GLY A 261 14.15 -7.71 0.11
C GLY A 261 15.58 -7.18 0.09
N ASN A 262 16.11 -7.11 -1.13
CA ASN A 262 17.48 -6.71 -1.39
C ASN A 262 17.68 -5.19 -1.30
N GLY A 263 18.93 -4.77 -1.33
CA GLY A 263 19.32 -3.38 -1.30
C GLY A 263 19.96 -2.96 0.01
N TRP A 264 20.56 -1.77 -0.03
CA TRP A 264 21.29 -1.22 1.09
C TRP A 264 20.35 -0.84 2.25
N MET A 265 20.79 -1.15 3.47
CA MET A 265 20.14 -0.75 4.72
C MET A 265 21.23 -0.23 5.68
N SER A 266 21.00 0.94 6.29
CA SER A 266 21.89 1.45 7.32
C SER A 266 21.68 0.72 8.64
N ASN A 267 22.75 0.68 9.45
CA ASN A 267 22.71 0.13 10.82
C ASN A 267 22.15 -1.30 10.93
N GLU A 268 22.22 -2.08 9.84
CA GLU A 268 21.73 -3.46 9.79
C GLU A 268 22.46 -4.34 10.82
N LYS A 269 21.70 -5.03 11.64
CA LYS A 269 22.21 -5.97 12.64
C LYS A 269 21.15 -6.98 13.04
N GLU A 270 21.57 -8.12 13.57
CA GLU A 270 20.65 -9.03 14.27
C GLU A 270 20.08 -8.35 15.51
N MET A 271 18.77 -8.50 15.70
CA MET A 271 18.03 -7.94 16.83
C MET A 271 17.19 -9.03 17.51
N ILE A 272 17.19 -9.02 18.82
CA ILE A 272 16.24 -9.82 19.61
C ILE A 272 15.06 -8.91 19.93
N LEU A 273 13.93 -9.18 19.27
CA LEU A 273 12.70 -8.43 19.47
C LEU A 273 11.84 -9.12 20.54
N LYS A 274 11.22 -8.32 21.39
CA LYS A 274 10.22 -8.76 22.37
C LYS A 274 8.83 -8.68 21.73
N ASN A 275 7.88 -9.48 22.22
CA ASN A 275 6.46 -9.40 21.81
C ASN A 275 6.26 -9.37 20.27
N ASN A 276 7.04 -10.20 19.54
CA ASN A 276 7.06 -10.20 18.07
C ASN A 276 6.30 -11.39 17.45
N GLU A 277 5.49 -12.09 18.22
CA GLU A 277 4.79 -13.32 17.81
C GLU A 277 3.78 -13.05 16.68
N GLU A 278 3.24 -11.83 16.61
CA GLU A 278 2.24 -11.41 15.62
C GLU A 278 2.85 -10.85 14.33
N GLU A 279 4.17 -10.82 14.19
CA GLU A 279 4.81 -10.36 12.96
C GLU A 279 4.46 -11.27 11.77
N THR A 280 3.87 -10.67 10.74
CA THR A 280 3.44 -11.39 9.53
C THR A 280 4.42 -11.26 8.38
N CYS A 281 5.29 -10.27 8.42
CA CYS A 281 6.28 -10.00 7.39
C CYS A 281 7.61 -10.71 7.71
N THR A 282 7.63 -12.04 7.73
CA THR A 282 8.81 -12.82 8.15
C THR A 282 9.64 -13.29 6.95
N PHE A 283 9.07 -14.13 6.09
CA PHE A 283 9.73 -14.71 4.93
C PHE A 283 8.81 -14.68 3.71
N ASN A 284 9.36 -14.32 2.58
CA ASN A 284 8.70 -14.43 1.28
C ASN A 284 9.67 -15.10 0.30
N GLU A 285 9.20 -16.06 -0.50
CA GLU A 285 10.02 -16.81 -1.44
C GLU A 285 10.84 -15.91 -2.39
N TYR A 286 10.29 -14.77 -2.78
CA TYR A 286 10.89 -13.83 -3.72
C TYR A 286 11.66 -12.69 -3.05
N GLN A 287 11.20 -12.20 -1.89
CA GLN A 287 11.86 -11.11 -1.15
C GLN A 287 12.83 -11.60 -0.07
N LYS A 288 12.75 -12.89 0.30
CA LYS A 288 13.55 -13.52 1.36
C LYS A 288 13.11 -13.04 2.75
N GLU A 289 14.05 -12.79 3.66
CA GLU A 289 13.80 -12.47 5.06
C GLU A 289 13.59 -10.97 5.29
N LEU A 290 12.87 -10.64 6.35
CA LEU A 290 12.82 -9.28 6.89
C LEU A 290 14.12 -9.01 7.65
N ARG A 291 14.83 -7.95 7.28
CA ARG A 291 16.08 -7.52 7.90
C ARG A 291 15.82 -6.41 8.91
N PHE A 292 16.62 -6.36 9.96
CA PHE A 292 16.48 -5.44 11.08
C PHE A 292 17.74 -4.60 11.26
N GLY A 293 17.61 -3.49 11.97
CA GLY A 293 18.73 -2.63 12.34
C GLY A 293 18.32 -1.55 13.31
N ASN A 294 19.32 -0.85 13.88
CA ASN A 294 19.04 0.34 14.66
C ASN A 294 18.40 1.41 13.80
N LEU A 295 17.46 2.16 14.39
CA LEU A 295 16.82 3.27 13.70
C LEU A 295 17.87 4.32 13.27
N ASP A 296 17.79 4.78 12.05
CA ASP A 296 18.65 5.81 11.49
C ASP A 296 17.91 7.15 11.39
N TYR A 297 18.12 8.02 12.35
CA TYR A 297 17.48 9.34 12.41
C TYR A 297 17.88 10.26 11.25
N LYS A 298 19.06 10.06 10.65
CA LYS A 298 19.46 10.80 9.45
C LYS A 298 18.60 10.42 8.25
N LEU A 299 18.29 9.12 8.11
CA LEU A 299 17.39 8.64 7.06
C LEU A 299 15.94 9.08 7.31
N LEU A 300 15.47 9.09 8.56
CA LEU A 300 14.16 9.64 8.89
C LEU A 300 14.05 11.12 8.52
N ASN A 301 15.05 11.93 8.89
CA ASN A 301 15.11 13.35 8.53
C ASN A 301 15.16 13.55 7.02
N TYR A 302 15.91 12.71 6.31
CA TYR A 302 15.96 12.73 4.85
C TYR A 302 14.59 12.43 4.25
N ALA A 303 13.90 11.39 4.70
CA ALA A 303 12.55 11.05 4.24
C ALA A 303 11.53 12.18 4.49
N LEU A 304 11.59 12.80 5.66
CA LEU A 304 10.77 13.97 6.00
C LEU A 304 11.04 15.17 5.09
N LYS A 305 12.30 15.42 4.73
CA LYS A 305 12.70 16.49 3.79
C LYS A 305 12.19 16.19 2.37
N LEU A 306 12.24 14.94 1.92
CA LEU A 306 11.74 14.55 0.61
C LEU A 306 10.24 14.82 0.51
N ASP A 307 9.47 14.41 1.51
CA ASP A 307 8.01 14.58 1.49
C ASP A 307 7.61 16.06 1.65
N ALA A 308 8.43 16.87 2.34
CA ALA A 308 8.19 18.30 2.49
C ALA A 308 8.11 19.06 1.16
N ALA A 309 8.64 18.50 0.06
CA ALA A 309 8.49 19.07 -1.29
C ALA A 309 7.03 19.06 -1.77
N TYR A 310 6.18 18.19 -1.23
CA TYR A 310 4.78 18.02 -1.62
C TYR A 310 3.79 18.57 -0.60
N THR A 311 4.22 18.73 0.68
CA THR A 311 3.36 19.10 1.80
C THR A 311 3.48 20.57 2.16
N LEU A 312 2.44 21.37 1.89
CA LEU A 312 2.36 22.76 2.30
C LEU A 312 1.44 22.92 3.51
N SER A 313 1.92 23.57 4.58
CA SER A 313 1.10 24.09 5.72
C SER A 313 0.06 23.11 6.29
N THR A 314 0.45 21.90 6.60
CA THR A 314 -0.42 20.89 7.15
C THR A 314 -0.02 20.52 8.56
N LYS A 315 -1.00 20.08 9.34
CA LYS A 315 -0.76 19.47 10.64
C LYS A 315 0.04 18.18 10.45
N LYS A 316 1.13 18.04 11.20
CA LYS A 316 2.06 16.90 11.12
C LYS A 316 1.99 16.09 12.39
N ASN A 317 1.67 14.82 12.26
CA ASN A 317 1.68 13.86 13.35
C ASN A 317 2.76 12.80 13.09
N LEU A 318 3.42 12.34 14.14
CA LEU A 318 4.33 11.21 14.10
C LEU A 318 3.69 10.02 14.78
N VAL A 319 3.82 8.84 14.19
CA VAL A 319 3.43 7.57 14.81
C VAL A 319 4.67 6.70 14.91
N VAL A 320 5.04 6.33 16.13
CA VAL A 320 6.12 5.39 16.40
C VAL A 320 5.51 4.06 16.82
N THR A 321 5.69 3.02 16.02
CA THR A 321 5.16 1.68 16.28
C THR A 321 6.22 0.77 16.90
N CYS A 322 5.80 -0.38 17.43
CA CYS A 322 6.67 -1.41 17.99
C CYS A 322 7.54 -0.94 19.18
N LEU A 323 7.04 0.00 19.98
CA LEU A 323 7.76 0.53 21.15
C LEU A 323 7.90 -0.51 22.29
N ASP A 324 7.14 -1.58 22.24
CA ASP A 324 7.19 -2.72 23.17
C ASP A 324 8.24 -3.76 22.79
N GLN A 325 8.82 -3.66 21.58
CA GLN A 325 9.67 -4.72 21.03
C GLN A 325 11.17 -4.54 21.34
N ILE A 326 11.59 -3.32 21.68
CA ILE A 326 12.97 -3.01 22.05
C ILE A 326 13.01 -2.19 23.35
N ASP A 327 14.16 -2.20 24.05
CA ASP A 327 14.36 -1.40 25.27
C ASP A 327 14.92 0.00 24.98
N GLU A 328 15.40 0.26 23.76
CA GLU A 328 15.95 1.55 23.37
C GLU A 328 14.84 2.61 23.28
N GLU A 329 15.05 3.75 23.93
CA GLU A 329 14.12 4.87 23.88
C GLU A 329 14.15 5.56 22.50
N PHE A 330 13.00 5.92 21.98
CA PHE A 330 12.89 6.69 20.73
C PHE A 330 13.33 8.14 20.99
N LYS A 331 14.37 8.60 20.25
CA LYS A 331 14.98 9.91 20.43
C LYS A 331 14.30 10.96 19.56
N ILE A 332 13.26 11.57 20.08
CA ILE A 332 12.51 12.60 19.37
C ILE A 332 13.35 13.83 19.02
N ASP A 333 14.30 14.17 19.89
CA ASP A 333 15.18 15.34 19.71
C ASP A 333 16.17 15.19 18.54
N GLU A 334 16.34 13.99 18.01
CA GLU A 334 17.13 13.72 16.80
C GLU A 334 16.34 14.08 15.51
N LEU A 335 15.04 14.37 15.59
CA LEU A 335 14.22 14.75 14.45
C LEU A 335 14.24 16.27 14.24
N GLU A 336 14.51 16.69 12.99
CA GLU A 336 14.58 18.10 12.59
C GLU A 336 13.19 18.74 12.39
N VAL A 337 12.15 17.92 12.20
CA VAL A 337 10.78 18.38 12.01
C VAL A 337 10.04 18.36 13.34
N LYS A 338 9.32 19.46 13.63
CA LYS A 338 8.40 19.51 14.77
C LYS A 338 7.05 18.91 14.38
N PHE A 339 6.49 18.10 15.29
CA PHE A 339 5.21 17.46 15.12
C PHE A 339 4.16 18.09 16.08
N ASP A 340 2.93 18.20 15.58
CA ASP A 340 1.79 18.69 16.38
C ASP A 340 1.34 17.67 17.41
N THR A 341 1.48 16.38 17.08
CA THR A 341 1.18 15.26 17.97
C THR A 341 2.08 14.08 17.66
N ILE A 342 2.48 13.36 18.70
CA ILE A 342 3.24 12.13 18.60
C ILE A 342 2.45 11.02 19.26
N TYR A 343 2.24 9.94 18.53
CA TYR A 343 1.59 8.72 19.00
C TYR A 343 2.60 7.58 19.12
N GLY A 344 2.45 6.77 20.14
CA GLY A 344 3.20 5.52 20.30
C GLY A 344 2.28 4.31 20.28
N SER A 345 2.71 3.23 19.61
CA SER A 345 2.04 1.93 19.64
C SER A 345 2.91 0.92 20.39
N TYR A 346 2.30 0.23 21.35
CA TYR A 346 2.92 -0.75 22.23
C TYR A 346 2.33 -2.15 22.06
N SER A 347 1.56 -2.37 21.02
CA SER A 347 0.94 -3.65 20.68
C SER A 347 0.47 -3.64 19.23
N PRO A 348 0.04 -4.78 18.66
CA PRO A 348 -0.52 -4.83 17.30
C PRO A 348 -1.96 -4.26 17.19
N TYR A 349 -2.53 -3.71 18.26
CA TYR A 349 -3.91 -3.21 18.28
C TYR A 349 -4.00 -1.70 18.26
N ALA A 350 -4.84 -1.15 17.40
CA ALA A 350 -5.07 0.31 17.30
C ALA A 350 -5.61 0.94 18.61
N LYS A 351 -6.35 0.19 19.41
CA LYS A 351 -6.87 0.64 20.72
C LYS A 351 -5.77 0.99 21.74
N ASP A 352 -4.56 0.47 21.54
CA ASP A 352 -3.42 0.66 22.47
C ASP A 352 -2.50 1.82 22.05
N PHE A 353 -2.91 2.61 21.04
CA PHE A 353 -2.21 3.83 20.70
C PHE A 353 -2.28 4.84 21.86
N LYS A 354 -1.14 5.41 22.20
CA LYS A 354 -1.02 6.44 23.24
C LYS A 354 -0.50 7.73 22.64
N LYS A 355 -1.09 8.85 23.02
CA LYS A 355 -0.51 10.16 22.75
C LYS A 355 0.68 10.35 23.70
N LEU A 356 1.86 10.59 23.13
CA LEU A 356 3.10 10.76 23.88
C LEU A 356 3.36 12.24 24.18
N PHE A 357 3.08 13.12 23.17
CA PHE A 357 3.22 14.58 23.26
C PHE A 357 2.16 15.28 22.40
#